data_711a710790cd4a0d8372e3172db54152
#
_entry.id   711a710790cd4a0d8372e3172db54152
#
_cell.length_a   1.000
_cell.length_b   1.000
_cell.length_c   1.000
_cell.angle_alpha   90.00
_cell.angle_beta   90.00
_cell.angle_gamma   90.00
#
_symmetry.space_group_name_H-M   'P 1'
#
loop_
_entity.id
_entity.type
_entity.pdbx_description
1 polymer ?
#
loop_
_entity_poly.entity_id
_entity_poly.type
_entity_poly.pdbx_seq_one_letter_code
_entity_poly.pdbx_strand_id
1 'polypeptide(L)'
;MHNNGIYGEIKNFALATDLYQIVMAAAYYSSPYHRDRKTVGIFEMFVRKLPKNRSFIIVAGVEQVIQYVLNLRYNDDQIAYLQSLEVLKDVEKEFFDYLRSFKFNGSLWSVPEGTIIFPNEPIIRIEAPIIEAQLLETCILSIINFQSLIATKSARIVSAANRKPVVEFGSRRAHG
;
A
#
# COMPACT_ATOMS: atom_id res chain seq x y z
N MET A 1 23.38 -9.99 5.68
CA MET A 1 23.56 -8.52 5.85
C MET A 1 22.14 -7.94 5.92
N HIS A 2 21.69 -7.54 7.10
CA HIS A 2 20.41 -6.85 7.26
C HIS A 2 20.59 -5.45 6.68
N ASN A 3 19.95 -5.20 5.57
CA ASN A 3 19.90 -3.88 4.97
C ASN A 3 18.85 -3.08 5.78
N ASN A 4 19.30 -2.43 6.87
CA ASN A 4 18.48 -1.45 7.56
C ASN A 4 18.36 -0.25 6.63
N GLY A 5 17.29 -0.22 5.84
CA GLY A 5 16.94 0.93 5.04
C GLY A 5 16.79 2.19 5.92
N ILE A 6 16.82 3.35 5.30
CA ILE A 6 16.77 4.69 5.94
C ILE A 6 15.61 4.83 6.96
N TYR A 7 14.60 3.97 6.91
CA TYR A 7 13.39 4.04 7.74
C TYR A 7 13.33 3.02 8.90
N GLY A 8 14.41 2.30 9.20
CA GLY A 8 14.40 1.28 10.24
C GLY A 8 13.49 0.09 9.91
N GLU A 9 13.30 -0.82 10.86
CA GLU A 9 12.33 -1.91 10.71
C GLU A 9 10.93 -1.32 10.60
N ILE A 10 10.31 -1.42 9.42
CA ILE A 10 8.87 -1.16 9.28
C ILE A 10 8.18 -2.21 10.14
N LYS A 11 7.60 -1.78 11.26
CA LYS A 11 6.77 -2.64 12.09
C LYS A 11 5.69 -3.25 11.21
N ASN A 12 5.38 -4.51 11.47
CA ASN A 12 4.40 -5.27 10.72
C ASN A 12 3.03 -4.55 10.64
N PHE A 13 2.73 -3.97 9.49
CA PHE A 13 1.49 -3.25 9.20
C PHE A 13 0.38 -4.15 8.63
N ALA A 14 0.43 -5.45 8.81
CA ALA A 14 -0.51 -6.38 8.19
C ALA A 14 -1.99 -6.07 8.52
N LEU A 15 -2.28 -5.53 9.70
CA LEU A 15 -3.62 -5.08 10.08
C LEU A 15 -3.88 -3.59 9.86
N ALA A 16 -2.92 -2.84 9.31
CA ALA A 16 -3.16 -1.46 8.88
C ALA A 16 -3.87 -1.44 7.51
N THR A 17 -5.04 -2.06 7.48
CA THR A 17 -5.86 -2.26 6.29
C THR A 17 -7.34 -2.11 6.63
N ASP A 18 -8.17 -1.89 5.62
CA ASP A 18 -9.61 -1.93 5.78
C ASP A 18 -10.10 -3.37 5.94
N LEU A 19 -11.03 -3.61 6.85
CA LEU A 19 -11.54 -4.95 7.13
C LEU A 19 -12.11 -5.64 5.88
N TYR A 20 -12.71 -4.86 4.95
CA TYR A 20 -13.26 -5.43 3.73
C TYR A 20 -12.20 -6.11 2.85
N GLN A 21 -10.93 -5.70 2.91
CA GLN A 21 -9.84 -6.34 2.16
C GLN A 21 -9.65 -7.80 2.61
N ILE A 22 -9.69 -8.01 3.92
CA ILE A 22 -9.58 -9.37 4.51
C ILE A 22 -10.82 -10.20 4.14
N VAL A 23 -12.02 -9.60 4.23
CA VAL A 23 -13.28 -10.27 3.87
C VAL A 23 -13.31 -10.65 2.38
N MET A 24 -12.88 -9.76 1.50
CA MET A 24 -12.77 -10.07 0.06
C MET A 24 -11.72 -11.14 -0.22
N ALA A 25 -10.57 -11.07 0.44
CA ALA A 25 -9.53 -12.09 0.32
C ALA A 25 -10.05 -13.47 0.74
N ALA A 26 -10.82 -13.54 1.84
CA ALA A 26 -11.48 -14.77 2.29
C ALA A 26 -12.52 -15.26 1.25
N ALA A 27 -13.33 -14.37 0.68
CA ALA A 27 -14.29 -14.72 -0.36
C ALA A 27 -13.61 -15.26 -1.62
N TYR A 28 -12.50 -14.67 -2.04
CA TYR A 28 -11.68 -15.21 -3.15
C TYR A 28 -11.11 -16.58 -2.81
N TYR A 29 -10.62 -16.76 -1.57
CA TYR A 29 -10.06 -18.03 -1.13
C TYR A 29 -11.07 -19.18 -1.20
N SER A 30 -12.31 -18.95 -0.76
CA SER A 30 -13.39 -19.93 -0.75
C SER A 30 -14.07 -20.10 -2.13
N SER A 31 -13.79 -19.21 -3.09
CA SER A 31 -14.40 -19.26 -4.41
C SER A 31 -13.91 -20.44 -5.23
N PRO A 32 -14.82 -21.22 -5.85
CA PRO A 32 -14.42 -22.34 -6.72
C PRO A 32 -13.60 -21.90 -7.95
N TYR A 33 -13.73 -20.64 -8.36
CA TYR A 33 -12.97 -20.07 -9.49
C TYR A 33 -11.52 -19.75 -9.13
N HIS A 34 -11.18 -19.71 -7.84
CA HIS A 34 -9.83 -19.36 -7.35
C HIS A 34 -9.20 -20.47 -6.52
N ARG A 35 -9.79 -21.69 -6.53
CA ARG A 35 -9.30 -22.85 -5.74
C ARG A 35 -7.84 -23.21 -5.99
N ASP A 36 -7.39 -23.07 -7.23
CA ASP A 36 -6.00 -23.35 -7.60
C ASP A 36 -5.03 -22.21 -7.20
N ARG A 37 -5.57 -21.07 -6.68
CA ARG A 37 -4.83 -19.86 -6.28
C ARG A 37 -3.92 -19.31 -7.37
N LYS A 38 -4.16 -19.67 -8.63
CA LYS A 38 -3.37 -19.26 -9.79
C LYS A 38 -3.98 -18.09 -10.54
N THR A 39 -5.22 -17.69 -10.20
CA THR A 39 -5.84 -16.53 -10.83
C THR A 39 -5.03 -15.29 -10.52
N VAL A 40 -4.44 -14.71 -11.56
CA VAL A 40 -3.65 -13.48 -11.47
C VAL A 40 -4.58 -12.29 -11.62
N GLY A 41 -4.46 -11.35 -10.68
CA GLY A 41 -5.07 -10.03 -10.77
C GLY A 41 -4.05 -8.99 -11.23
N ILE A 42 -4.51 -8.04 -12.04
CA ILE A 42 -3.72 -6.87 -12.43
C ILE A 42 -4.41 -5.65 -11.84
N PHE A 43 -3.71 -4.97 -10.95
CA PHE A 43 -4.20 -3.79 -10.26
C PHE A 43 -3.34 -2.59 -10.62
N GLU A 44 -3.96 -1.47 -10.87
CA GLU A 44 -3.26 -0.21 -11.16
C GLU A 44 -3.72 0.87 -10.20
N MET A 45 -2.76 1.53 -9.56
CA MET A 45 -2.99 2.72 -8.75
C MET A 45 -2.79 3.96 -9.61
N PHE A 46 -3.75 4.87 -9.58
CA PHE A 46 -3.69 6.15 -10.28
C PHE A 46 -4.50 7.22 -9.54
N VAL A 47 -4.27 8.49 -9.85
CA VAL A 47 -5.07 9.60 -9.33
C VAL A 47 -6.25 9.86 -10.25
N ARG A 48 -7.48 9.66 -9.77
CA ARG A 48 -8.71 9.89 -10.55
C ARG A 48 -8.98 11.36 -10.81
N LYS A 49 -8.75 12.20 -9.81
CA LYS A 49 -9.03 13.64 -9.87
C LYS A 49 -8.03 14.39 -9.00
N LEU A 50 -7.50 15.47 -9.54
CA LEU A 50 -6.61 16.35 -8.78
C LEU A 50 -7.39 17.15 -7.72
N PRO A 51 -6.75 17.44 -6.57
CA PRO A 51 -7.28 18.40 -5.61
C PRO A 51 -7.49 19.77 -6.27
N LYS A 52 -8.43 20.55 -5.71
CA LYS A 52 -8.72 21.90 -6.19
C LYS A 52 -7.44 22.75 -6.26
N ASN A 53 -7.26 23.48 -7.34
CA ASN A 53 -6.08 24.32 -7.61
C ASN A 53 -4.75 23.52 -7.71
N ARG A 54 -4.81 22.30 -8.20
CA ARG A 54 -3.64 21.47 -8.55
C ARG A 54 -3.68 21.14 -10.03
N SER A 55 -2.53 21.15 -10.69
CA SER A 55 -2.38 20.81 -12.11
C SER A 55 -1.66 19.48 -12.33
N PHE A 56 -0.97 18.98 -11.30
CA PHE A 56 -0.20 17.75 -11.31
C PHE A 56 -0.02 17.21 -9.88
N ILE A 57 0.50 16.00 -9.77
CA ILE A 57 0.97 15.39 -8.53
C ILE A 57 2.45 14.98 -8.72
N ILE A 58 3.24 15.14 -7.67
CA ILE A 58 4.59 14.57 -7.59
C ILE A 58 4.51 13.30 -6.78
N VAL A 59 4.92 12.19 -7.37
CA VAL A 59 4.86 10.87 -6.72
C VAL A 59 5.89 10.79 -5.61
N ALA A 60 5.45 10.34 -4.44
CA ALA A 60 6.30 10.03 -3.28
C ALA A 60 5.71 8.89 -2.46
N GLY A 61 6.59 8.12 -1.80
CA GLY A 61 6.22 6.97 -0.96
C GLY A 61 6.46 5.61 -1.60
N VAL A 62 7.02 5.55 -2.80
CA VAL A 62 7.25 4.29 -3.53
C VAL A 62 8.21 3.37 -2.76
N GLU A 63 9.30 3.91 -2.21
CA GLU A 63 10.23 3.11 -1.41
C GLU A 63 9.53 2.47 -0.20
N GLN A 64 8.71 3.24 0.51
CA GLN A 64 7.95 2.73 1.66
C GLN A 64 6.94 1.64 1.24
N VAL A 65 6.30 1.78 0.08
CA VAL A 65 5.43 0.75 -0.50
C VAL A 65 6.23 -0.53 -0.77
N ILE A 66 7.40 -0.43 -1.39
CA ILE A 66 8.24 -1.59 -1.66
C ILE A 66 8.62 -2.29 -0.35
N GLN A 67 9.05 -1.54 0.67
CA GLN A 67 9.37 -2.09 1.98
C GLN A 67 8.15 -2.77 2.64
N TYR A 68 6.97 -2.16 2.54
CA TYR A 68 5.73 -2.76 3.02
C TYR A 68 5.45 -4.10 2.33
N VAL A 69 5.46 -4.14 1.00
CA VAL A 69 5.14 -5.35 0.22
C VAL A 69 6.13 -6.49 0.52
N LEU A 70 7.42 -6.18 0.61
CA LEU A 70 8.45 -7.17 0.88
C LEU A 70 8.37 -7.74 2.31
N ASN A 71 7.90 -6.94 3.27
CA ASN A 71 7.88 -7.30 4.69
C ASN A 71 6.48 -7.64 5.23
N LEU A 72 5.44 -7.58 4.41
CA LEU A 72 4.09 -7.93 4.83
C LEU A 72 4.03 -9.39 5.26
N ARG A 73 3.69 -9.62 6.53
CA ARG A 73 3.53 -10.94 7.16
C ARG A 73 2.44 -10.85 8.23
N TYR A 74 1.73 -11.93 8.45
CA TYR A 74 0.77 -12.06 9.52
C TYR A 74 1.36 -12.91 10.64
N ASN A 75 1.45 -12.38 11.87
CA ASN A 75 1.87 -13.14 13.04
C ASN A 75 0.69 -13.84 13.72
N ASP A 76 0.96 -14.72 14.69
CA ASP A 76 -0.07 -15.52 15.35
C ASP A 76 -1.08 -14.68 16.11
N ASP A 77 -0.66 -13.58 16.75
CA ASP A 77 -1.57 -12.67 17.46
C ASP A 77 -2.55 -11.99 16.51
N GLN A 78 -2.06 -11.55 15.34
CA GLN A 78 -2.89 -10.95 14.29
C GLN A 78 -3.88 -11.97 13.71
N ILE A 79 -3.45 -13.19 13.50
CA ILE A 79 -4.32 -14.28 13.04
C ILE A 79 -5.38 -14.59 14.08
N ALA A 80 -5.02 -14.71 15.37
CA ALA A 80 -5.96 -14.94 16.45
C ALA A 80 -7.00 -13.80 16.55
N TYR A 81 -6.55 -12.55 16.38
CA TYR A 81 -7.46 -11.40 16.31
C TYR A 81 -8.45 -11.51 15.15
N LEU A 82 -7.98 -11.80 13.93
CA LEU A 82 -8.86 -11.96 12.77
C LEU A 82 -9.88 -13.09 12.98
N GLN A 83 -9.47 -14.21 13.55
CA GLN A 83 -10.35 -15.33 13.88
C GLN A 83 -11.41 -14.99 14.95
N SER A 84 -11.15 -14.00 15.79
CA SER A 84 -12.12 -13.55 16.81
C SER A 84 -13.22 -12.63 16.26
N LEU A 85 -13.09 -12.15 15.02
CA LEU A 85 -14.05 -11.23 14.43
C LEU A 85 -15.31 -11.96 13.96
N GLU A 86 -16.48 -11.49 14.39
CA GLU A 86 -17.80 -12.08 14.05
C GLU A 86 -18.00 -12.22 12.53
N VAL A 87 -17.52 -11.25 11.74
CA VAL A 87 -17.63 -11.25 10.27
C VAL A 87 -16.82 -12.36 9.60
N LEU A 88 -15.82 -12.92 10.30
CA LEU A 88 -14.93 -13.98 9.79
C LEU A 88 -15.17 -15.35 10.46
N LYS A 89 -16.19 -15.48 11.30
CA LYS A 89 -16.45 -16.72 12.09
C LYS A 89 -16.69 -17.97 11.24
N ASP A 90 -17.31 -17.79 10.07
CA ASP A 90 -17.65 -18.88 9.15
C ASP A 90 -16.58 -19.09 8.06
N VAL A 91 -15.44 -18.40 8.14
CA VAL A 91 -14.32 -18.53 7.20
C VAL A 91 -13.53 -19.80 7.52
N GLU A 92 -13.18 -20.53 6.46
CA GLU A 92 -12.41 -21.78 6.56
C GLU A 92 -11.06 -21.55 7.29
N LYS A 93 -10.68 -22.49 8.15
CA LYS A 93 -9.41 -22.43 8.90
C LYS A 93 -8.21 -22.30 7.96
N GLU A 94 -8.26 -22.95 6.83
CA GLU A 94 -7.22 -22.99 5.81
C GLU A 94 -6.91 -21.59 5.24
N PHE A 95 -7.85 -20.67 5.24
CA PHE A 95 -7.61 -19.27 4.88
C PHE A 95 -6.67 -18.60 5.89
N PHE A 96 -6.86 -18.82 7.18
CA PHE A 96 -5.99 -18.25 8.22
C PHE A 96 -4.59 -18.90 8.19
N ASP A 97 -4.49 -20.17 7.85
CA ASP A 97 -3.21 -20.85 7.63
C ASP A 97 -2.49 -20.29 6.39
N TYR A 98 -3.24 -19.95 5.33
CA TYR A 98 -2.72 -19.22 4.18
C TYR A 98 -2.18 -17.84 4.57
N LEU A 99 -2.94 -17.05 5.33
CA LEU A 99 -2.47 -15.74 5.82
C LEU A 99 -1.19 -15.87 6.67
N ARG A 100 -1.12 -16.88 7.56
CA ARG A 100 0.07 -17.15 8.38
C ARG A 100 1.32 -17.41 7.54
N SER A 101 1.15 -18.08 6.41
CA SER A 101 2.23 -18.37 5.45
C SER A 101 2.41 -17.29 4.37
N PHE A 102 1.69 -16.18 4.49
CA PHE A 102 1.65 -15.15 3.45
C PHE A 102 3.03 -14.60 3.11
N LYS A 103 3.30 -14.57 1.82
CA LYS A 103 4.45 -13.92 1.21
C LYS A 103 4.00 -13.43 -0.17
N PHE A 104 4.32 -12.20 -0.50
CA PHE A 104 4.05 -11.66 -1.83
C PHE A 104 4.88 -12.39 -2.90
N ASN A 105 4.22 -12.93 -3.93
CA ASN A 105 4.82 -13.68 -5.05
C ASN A 105 4.46 -13.06 -6.41
N GLY A 106 4.16 -11.78 -6.43
CA GLY A 106 3.83 -11.06 -7.64
C GLY A 106 4.97 -10.18 -8.14
N SER A 107 4.62 -9.37 -9.13
CA SER A 107 5.47 -8.29 -9.65
C SER A 107 4.85 -6.94 -9.36
N LEU A 108 5.69 -5.96 -9.04
CA LEU A 108 5.30 -4.59 -8.82
C LEU A 108 6.17 -3.69 -9.71
N TRP A 109 5.52 -2.83 -10.47
CA TRP A 109 6.15 -1.77 -11.24
C TRP A 109 5.66 -0.42 -10.74
N SER A 110 6.53 0.55 -10.71
CA SER A 110 6.21 1.91 -10.31
C SER A 110 6.97 2.92 -11.15
N VAL A 111 6.40 4.11 -11.30
CA VAL A 111 7.19 5.27 -11.71
C VAL A 111 8.20 5.63 -10.62
N PRO A 112 9.35 6.22 -10.95
CA PRO A 112 10.34 6.68 -9.97
C PRO A 112 9.76 7.73 -9.01
N GLU A 113 10.31 7.79 -7.79
CA GLU A 113 10.06 8.90 -6.86
C GLU A 113 10.34 10.26 -7.54
N GLY A 114 9.50 11.24 -7.26
CA GLY A 114 9.61 12.58 -7.83
C GLY A 114 9.03 12.73 -9.24
N THR A 115 8.51 11.66 -9.85
CA THR A 115 7.84 11.75 -11.15
C THR A 115 6.60 12.64 -11.06
N ILE A 116 6.45 13.54 -12.03
CA ILE A 116 5.22 14.32 -12.19
C ILE A 116 4.21 13.47 -12.96
N ILE A 117 3.00 13.34 -12.40
CA ILE A 117 1.90 12.60 -13.01
C ILE A 117 0.64 13.47 -13.11
N PHE A 118 -0.23 13.08 -14.04
CA PHE A 118 -1.54 13.68 -14.27
C PHE A 118 -2.66 12.67 -13.98
N PRO A 119 -3.94 13.11 -13.95
CA PRO A 119 -5.05 12.20 -13.71
C PRO A 119 -5.07 11.00 -14.68
N ASN A 120 -5.39 9.84 -14.12
CA ASN A 120 -5.50 8.56 -14.83
C ASN A 120 -4.18 7.98 -15.39
N GLU A 121 -3.04 8.55 -15.03
CA GLU A 121 -1.75 7.94 -15.30
C GLU A 121 -1.39 6.93 -14.20
N PRO A 122 -1.04 5.67 -14.55
CA PRO A 122 -0.65 4.67 -13.57
C PRO A 122 0.62 5.07 -12.81
N ILE A 123 0.56 4.99 -11.48
CA ILE A 123 1.70 5.21 -10.58
C ILE A 123 2.35 3.88 -10.22
N ILE A 124 1.53 2.91 -9.81
CA ILE A 124 1.94 1.56 -9.44
C ILE A 124 1.06 0.58 -10.18
N ARG A 125 1.67 -0.46 -10.73
CA ARG A 125 1.01 -1.64 -11.28
C ARG A 125 1.46 -2.88 -10.52
N ILE A 126 0.51 -3.71 -10.10
CA ILE A 126 0.74 -4.97 -9.43
C ILE A 126 0.12 -6.08 -10.26
N GLU A 127 0.89 -7.13 -10.50
CA GLU A 127 0.44 -8.38 -11.11
C GLU A 127 0.79 -9.52 -10.17
N ALA A 128 -0.21 -10.13 -9.56
CA ALA A 128 -0.02 -11.12 -8.51
C ALA A 128 -1.23 -12.05 -8.42
N PRO A 129 -1.13 -13.19 -7.69
CA PRO A 129 -2.32 -13.93 -7.27
C PRO A 129 -3.34 -12.96 -6.67
N ILE A 130 -4.61 -13.07 -7.09
CA ILE A 130 -5.63 -12.04 -6.80
C ILE A 130 -5.78 -11.74 -5.31
N ILE A 131 -5.65 -12.77 -4.46
CA ILE A 131 -5.72 -12.62 -2.99
C ILE A 131 -4.54 -11.76 -2.49
N GLU A 132 -3.34 -12.01 -3.01
CA GLU A 132 -2.15 -11.25 -2.62
C GLU A 132 -2.25 -9.79 -3.05
N ALA A 133 -2.70 -9.53 -4.29
CA ALA A 133 -2.90 -8.19 -4.80
C ALA A 133 -3.96 -7.42 -4.01
N GLN A 134 -5.08 -8.09 -3.66
CA GLN A 134 -6.17 -7.51 -2.89
C GLN A 134 -5.72 -7.01 -1.51
N LEU A 135 -4.89 -7.78 -0.81
CA LEU A 135 -4.43 -7.46 0.55
C LEU A 135 -3.51 -6.23 0.63
N LEU A 136 -2.98 -5.76 -0.49
CA LEU A 136 -2.04 -4.64 -0.54
C LEU A 136 -2.70 -3.26 -0.66
N GLU A 137 -3.94 -3.19 -1.15
CA GLU A 137 -4.59 -1.97 -1.63
C GLU A 137 -4.56 -0.82 -0.61
N THR A 138 -5.16 -1.02 0.56
CA THR A 138 -5.36 0.07 1.53
C THR A 138 -4.05 0.74 1.94
N CYS A 139 -3.04 -0.05 2.28
CA CYS A 139 -1.77 0.49 2.76
C CYS A 139 -1.02 1.24 1.64
N ILE A 140 -1.00 0.69 0.43
CA ILE A 140 -0.37 1.34 -0.73
C ILE A 140 -1.05 2.67 -1.02
N LEU A 141 -2.39 2.68 -1.09
CA LEU A 141 -3.16 3.91 -1.33
C LEU A 141 -2.89 4.96 -0.26
N SER A 142 -2.86 4.57 1.01
CA SER A 142 -2.61 5.47 2.13
C SER A 142 -1.22 6.11 2.05
N ILE A 143 -0.18 5.31 1.82
CA ILE A 143 1.21 5.78 1.73
C ILE A 143 1.37 6.77 0.56
N ILE A 144 1.02 6.36 -0.64
CA ILE A 144 1.24 7.16 -1.86
C ILE A 144 0.38 8.42 -1.84
N ASN A 145 -0.88 8.33 -1.43
CA ASN A 145 -1.78 9.48 -1.39
C ASN A 145 -1.23 10.58 -0.48
N PHE A 146 -0.89 10.24 0.76
CA PHE A 146 -0.43 11.24 1.73
C PHE A 146 0.92 11.84 1.31
N GLN A 147 1.91 11.01 1.02
CA GLN A 147 3.25 11.49 0.70
C GLN A 147 3.29 12.29 -0.61
N SER A 148 2.55 11.87 -1.63
CA SER A 148 2.49 12.59 -2.90
C SER A 148 1.79 13.94 -2.76
N LEU A 149 0.75 14.06 -1.92
CA LEU A 149 0.12 15.34 -1.64
C LEU A 149 1.07 16.31 -0.93
N ILE A 150 1.86 15.83 0.01
CA ILE A 150 2.86 16.63 0.73
C ILE A 150 4.01 17.03 -0.20
N ALA A 151 4.55 16.10 -0.99
CA ALA A 151 5.59 16.36 -1.97
C ALA A 151 5.15 17.43 -2.99
N THR A 152 3.93 17.30 -3.50
CA THR A 152 3.34 18.26 -4.44
C THR A 152 3.18 19.66 -3.82
N LYS A 153 2.74 19.73 -2.55
CA LYS A 153 2.65 21.00 -1.83
C LYS A 153 4.02 21.63 -1.63
N SER A 154 5.00 20.84 -1.22
CA SER A 154 6.38 21.27 -0.99
C SER A 154 7.03 21.81 -2.27
N ALA A 155 6.87 21.12 -3.39
CA ALA A 155 7.40 21.57 -4.68
C ALA A 155 6.83 22.94 -5.10
N ARG A 156 5.55 23.19 -4.86
CA ARG A 156 4.94 24.50 -5.14
C ARG A 156 5.49 25.60 -4.24
N ILE A 157 5.72 25.31 -2.97
CA ILE A 157 6.32 26.26 -2.02
C ILE A 157 7.75 26.59 -2.47
N VAL A 158 8.55 25.57 -2.81
CA VAL A 158 9.92 25.75 -3.30
C VAL A 158 9.95 26.57 -4.60
N SER A 159 9.04 26.27 -5.53
CA SER A 159 8.90 27.04 -6.77
C SER A 159 8.56 28.51 -6.49
N ALA A 160 7.62 28.77 -5.60
CA ALA A 160 7.21 30.15 -5.22
C ALA A 160 8.32 30.89 -4.46
N ALA A 161 9.18 30.20 -3.75
CA ALA A 161 10.32 30.77 -3.04
C ALA A 161 11.41 31.35 -3.97
N ASN A 162 11.33 31.04 -5.27
CA ASN A 162 12.24 31.59 -6.29
C ASN A 162 13.72 31.49 -5.88
N ARG A 163 14.21 30.27 -5.66
CA ARG A 163 15.57 29.92 -5.22
C ARG A 163 15.97 30.36 -3.80
N LYS A 164 15.07 30.98 -3.04
CA LYS A 164 15.33 31.24 -1.61
C LYS A 164 15.23 29.91 -0.85
N PRO A 165 16.07 29.72 0.18
CA PRO A 165 15.98 28.50 0.99
C PRO A 165 14.61 28.40 1.67
N VAL A 166 14.05 27.20 1.66
CA VAL A 166 12.83 26.84 2.38
C VAL A 166 13.20 25.91 3.50
N VAL A 167 12.83 26.25 4.73
CA VAL A 167 13.08 25.44 5.91
C VAL A 167 11.74 25.11 6.57
N GLU A 168 11.58 23.83 6.93
CA GLU A 168 10.42 23.30 7.62
C GLU A 168 10.86 22.80 9.01
N PHE A 169 10.17 23.19 10.08
CA PHE A 169 10.41 22.72 11.46
C PHE A 169 9.16 22.16 12.14
N GLY A 170 8.23 21.67 11.38
CA GLY A 170 6.95 21.15 11.83
C GLY A 170 6.92 19.66 12.10
N SER A 171 8.08 18.96 12.21
CA SER A 171 8.15 17.50 12.38
C SER A 171 7.21 16.97 13.45
N ARG A 172 7.03 17.69 14.57
CA ARG A 172 6.08 17.35 15.64
C ARG A 172 4.61 17.41 15.25
N ARG A 173 4.30 17.88 14.03
CA ARG A 173 2.95 17.96 13.46
C ARG A 173 2.83 17.15 12.17
N ALA A 174 3.85 16.38 11.83
CA ALA A 174 3.82 15.47 10.70
C ALA A 174 2.90 14.28 10.99
N HIS A 175 2.31 13.71 9.94
CA HIS A 175 1.37 12.60 10.02
C HIS A 175 1.98 11.28 9.55
N GLY A 176 3.27 11.16 9.45
CA GLY A 176 3.98 9.96 9.03
C GLY A 176 5.39 10.27 8.63
#